data_dbb193353e463f03a0ba7380b648d843
#
_entry.id   dbb193353e463f03a0ba7380b648d843
#
_cell.length_a   1.000
_cell.length_b   1.000
_cell.length_c   1.000
_cell.angle_alpha   90.00
_cell.angle_beta   90.00
_cell.angle_gamma   90.00
#
_symmetry.space_group_name_H-M   'P 1'
#
loop_
_entity.id
_entity.type
_entity.pdbx_description
1 polymer ?
#
loop_
_entity_poly.entity_id
_entity_poly.type
_entity_poly.pdbx_seq_one_letter_code
_entity_poly.pdbx_strand_id
1 'polypeptide(L)'
;MKWFAIGENYRYERQQKGRLRAFFQYNADILGEDSINADAEVICLLVESLRSFGLTSSEFKLRLGDRNLWVLFLQSAGVEAELLTPVLSVVDKFEKVSQEALSEMMKDALAGSRVNAGDLISKIRKFISIRDVDSMRSAFPDSVELGCKIDARIADWKELLSILDSMGVGDFISPDLGIVRGLAYYTGFVFEAFRLSEPAGPRGRREVRQLG
;
A
#
# COMPACT_ATOMS: atom_id res chain seq x y z
N MET A 1 -17.53 -3.25 16.70
CA MET A 1 -17.05 -4.34 17.58
C MET A 1 -15.57 -4.55 17.33
N LYS A 2 -14.75 -4.63 18.38
CA LYS A 2 -13.31 -4.91 18.28
C LYS A 2 -13.06 -6.38 18.62
N TRP A 3 -12.31 -7.04 17.79
CA TRP A 3 -12.02 -8.46 17.89
C TRP A 3 -10.53 -8.70 17.70
N PHE A 4 -9.98 -9.71 18.37
CA PHE A 4 -8.64 -10.22 18.05
C PHE A 4 -8.60 -11.74 18.22
N ALA A 5 -7.65 -12.35 17.53
CA ALA A 5 -7.36 -13.77 17.67
C ALA A 5 -5.85 -14.02 17.56
N ILE A 6 -5.35 -14.90 18.41
CA ILE A 6 -3.99 -15.41 18.31
C ILE A 6 -4.09 -16.92 18.17
N GLY A 7 -3.64 -17.48 17.07
CA GLY A 7 -3.77 -18.89 16.80
C GLY A 7 -2.71 -19.43 15.86
N GLU A 8 -2.56 -20.74 15.87
CA GLU A 8 -1.72 -21.43 14.92
C GLU A 8 -2.45 -21.55 13.58
N ASN A 9 -1.81 -21.10 12.52
CA ASN A 9 -2.32 -21.16 11.16
C ASN A 9 -1.45 -22.06 10.31
N TYR A 10 -2.05 -22.67 9.29
CA TYR A 10 -1.39 -23.62 8.40
C TYR A 10 -1.58 -23.15 6.95
N ARG A 11 -0.50 -23.21 6.17
CA ARG A 11 -0.57 -22.94 4.73
C ARG A 11 0.35 -23.87 3.96
N TYR A 12 -0.11 -24.30 2.80
CA TYR A 12 0.69 -25.08 1.87
C TYR A 12 1.53 -24.16 1.00
N GLU A 13 2.81 -24.01 1.34
CA GLU A 13 3.77 -23.24 0.56
C GLU A 13 4.98 -24.10 0.19
N ARG A 14 5.65 -23.74 -0.92
CA ARG A 14 6.97 -24.26 -1.20
C ARG A 14 7.92 -23.87 -0.09
N GLN A 15 8.76 -24.80 0.35
CA GLN A 15 9.78 -24.52 1.36
C GLN A 15 10.69 -23.39 0.88
N GLN A 16 10.73 -22.31 1.64
CA GLN A 16 11.61 -21.17 1.44
C GLN A 16 12.18 -20.77 2.79
N LYS A 17 13.40 -20.22 2.80
CA LYS A 17 14.02 -19.73 4.04
C LYS A 17 13.12 -18.66 4.68
N GLY A 18 12.75 -18.89 5.93
CA GLY A 18 11.89 -17.95 6.70
C GLY A 18 10.38 -18.13 6.50
N ARG A 19 9.90 -19.08 5.68
CA ARG A 19 8.47 -19.39 5.54
C ARG A 19 8.14 -20.74 6.17
N LEU A 20 7.34 -20.70 7.23
CA LEU A 20 6.84 -21.89 7.93
C LEU A 20 5.48 -22.29 7.36
N ARG A 21 5.20 -23.59 7.33
CA ARG A 21 3.88 -24.15 6.98
C ARG A 21 2.89 -24.05 8.14
N ALA A 22 3.40 -24.11 9.37
CA ALA A 22 2.65 -23.86 10.60
C ALA A 22 3.28 -22.64 11.28
N PHE A 23 2.48 -21.64 11.64
CA PHE A 23 2.94 -20.40 12.26
C PHE A 23 1.84 -19.79 13.12
N PHE A 24 2.23 -19.09 14.17
CA PHE A 24 1.31 -18.29 14.95
C PHE A 24 1.01 -16.98 14.22
N GLN A 25 -0.25 -16.58 14.23
CA GLN A 25 -0.70 -15.32 13.66
C GLN A 25 -1.56 -14.57 14.66
N TYR A 26 -1.27 -13.28 14.82
CA TYR A 26 -2.11 -12.32 15.51
C TYR A 26 -2.96 -11.59 14.49
N ASN A 27 -4.27 -11.68 14.64
CA ASN A 27 -5.25 -10.94 13.84
C ASN A 27 -6.00 -9.98 14.74
N ALA A 28 -6.27 -8.78 14.25
CA ALA A 28 -7.11 -7.80 14.92
C ALA A 28 -8.04 -7.14 13.90
N ASP A 29 -9.32 -7.06 14.25
CA ASP A 29 -10.37 -6.54 13.38
C ASP A 29 -11.25 -5.55 14.14
N ILE A 30 -11.67 -4.48 13.44
CA ILE A 30 -12.71 -3.55 13.89
C ILE A 30 -13.89 -3.71 12.94
N LEU A 31 -15.03 -4.18 13.47
CA LEU A 31 -16.23 -4.45 12.70
C LEU A 31 -17.32 -3.42 12.97
N GLY A 32 -18.00 -2.96 11.91
CA GLY A 32 -19.13 -2.02 12.01
C GLY A 32 -18.69 -0.57 12.25
N GLU A 33 -17.46 -0.23 11.90
CA GLU A 33 -16.91 1.13 11.93
C GLU A 33 -16.09 1.36 10.65
N ASP A 34 -16.43 2.40 9.89
CA ASP A 34 -15.83 2.74 8.60
C ASP A 34 -15.11 4.10 8.63
N SER A 35 -14.94 4.68 9.81
CA SER A 35 -14.25 5.96 9.97
C SER A 35 -12.73 5.83 9.89
N ILE A 36 -12.08 6.94 9.55
CA ILE A 36 -10.61 7.07 9.56
C ILE A 36 -10.02 6.76 10.95
N ASN A 37 -10.78 6.98 12.03
CA ASN A 37 -10.35 6.62 13.37
C ASN A 37 -10.16 5.11 13.55
N ALA A 38 -10.97 4.28 12.89
CA ALA A 38 -10.80 2.82 12.93
C ALA A 38 -9.51 2.41 12.21
N ASP A 39 -9.23 2.99 11.03
CA ASP A 39 -7.96 2.79 10.33
C ASP A 39 -6.76 3.20 11.20
N ALA A 40 -6.83 4.38 11.81
CA ALA A 40 -5.78 4.88 12.68
C ALA A 40 -5.54 3.96 13.89
N GLU A 41 -6.61 3.45 14.51
CA GLU A 41 -6.51 2.56 15.67
C GLU A 41 -5.84 1.23 15.30
N VAL A 42 -6.21 0.61 14.18
CA VAL A 42 -5.59 -0.66 13.73
C VAL A 42 -4.12 -0.44 13.35
N ILE A 43 -3.80 0.67 12.70
CA ILE A 43 -2.42 1.04 12.39
C ILE A 43 -1.60 1.25 13.66
N CYS A 44 -2.14 2.01 14.61
CA CYS A 44 -1.50 2.25 15.90
C CYS A 44 -1.29 0.93 16.67
N LEU A 45 -2.28 0.03 16.68
CA LEU A 45 -2.15 -1.29 17.31
C LEU A 45 -0.98 -2.09 16.72
N LEU A 46 -0.78 -2.08 15.40
CA LEU A 46 0.37 -2.74 14.79
C LEU A 46 1.69 -2.12 15.23
N VAL A 47 1.79 -0.78 15.22
CA VAL A 47 3.00 -0.08 15.65
C VAL A 47 3.30 -0.40 17.12
N GLU A 48 2.32 -0.29 18.01
CA GLU A 48 2.50 -0.56 19.44
C GLU A 48 2.84 -2.04 19.72
N SER A 49 2.28 -2.97 18.94
CA SER A 49 2.64 -4.38 19.02
C SER A 49 4.12 -4.59 18.71
N LEU A 50 4.65 -3.96 17.66
CA LEU A 50 6.07 -4.05 17.30
C LEU A 50 6.96 -3.31 18.30
N ARG A 51 6.52 -2.17 18.83
CA ARG A 51 7.22 -1.43 19.91
C ARG A 51 7.34 -2.27 21.19
N SER A 52 6.33 -3.07 21.51
CA SER A 52 6.38 -3.94 22.68
C SER A 52 7.48 -5.01 22.62
N PHE A 53 7.95 -5.34 21.41
CA PHE A 53 9.14 -6.16 21.18
C PHE A 53 10.46 -5.38 21.17
N GLY A 54 10.42 -4.09 21.52
CA GLY A 54 11.59 -3.23 21.60
C GLY A 54 12.01 -2.60 20.26
N LEU A 55 11.20 -2.71 19.21
CA LEU A 55 11.52 -2.10 17.92
C LEU A 55 11.21 -0.59 17.92
N THR A 56 12.09 0.19 17.31
CA THR A 56 12.03 1.64 17.22
C THR A 56 11.76 2.13 15.79
N SER A 57 11.42 3.40 15.63
CA SER A 57 11.19 4.01 14.29
C SER A 57 12.44 4.06 13.41
N SER A 58 13.63 3.81 13.95
CA SER A 58 14.87 3.65 13.19
C SER A 58 15.07 2.22 12.66
N GLU A 59 14.33 1.24 13.17
CA GLU A 59 14.45 -0.17 12.82
C GLU A 59 13.35 -0.66 11.88
N PHE A 60 12.16 -0.07 11.97
CA PHE A 60 11.07 -0.37 11.05
C PHE A 60 10.27 0.87 10.67
N LYS A 61 9.63 0.80 9.53
CA LYS A 61 8.60 1.75 9.08
C LYS A 61 7.38 0.97 8.61
N LEU A 62 6.24 1.59 8.78
CA LEU A 62 4.97 1.14 8.23
C LEU A 62 4.73 1.92 6.95
N ARG A 63 4.84 1.24 5.81
CA ARG A 63 4.51 1.80 4.50
C ARG A 63 3.00 1.82 4.36
N LEU A 64 2.44 2.97 4.07
CA LEU A 64 1.01 3.21 3.96
C LEU A 64 0.63 3.53 2.52
N GLY A 65 -0.21 2.72 1.93
CA GLY A 65 -0.79 2.89 0.60
C GLY A 65 -2.30 3.10 0.65
N ASP A 66 -2.92 3.28 -0.51
CA ASP A 66 -4.35 3.56 -0.62
C ASP A 66 -4.94 3.01 -1.91
N ARG A 67 -5.78 2.00 -1.78
CA ARG A 67 -6.44 1.39 -2.93
C ARG A 67 -7.49 2.29 -3.59
N ASN A 68 -8.21 3.08 -2.80
CA ASN A 68 -9.22 3.99 -3.33
C ASN A 68 -8.57 5.11 -4.16
N LEU A 69 -7.43 5.63 -3.70
CA LEU A 69 -6.66 6.61 -4.46
C LEU A 69 -6.13 6.01 -5.77
N TRP A 70 -5.72 4.75 -5.77
CA TRP A 70 -5.34 4.02 -6.98
C TRP A 70 -6.49 3.88 -7.98
N VAL A 71 -7.69 3.55 -7.50
CA VAL A 71 -8.89 3.48 -8.38
C VAL A 71 -9.14 4.83 -9.04
N LEU A 72 -9.11 5.92 -8.27
CA LEU A 72 -9.27 7.27 -8.80
C LEU A 72 -8.18 7.64 -9.81
N PHE A 73 -6.92 7.26 -9.54
CA PHE A 73 -5.81 7.49 -10.45
C PHE A 73 -6.00 6.76 -11.79
N LEU A 74 -6.33 5.48 -11.76
CA LEU A 74 -6.54 4.68 -12.97
C LEU A 74 -7.75 5.18 -13.77
N GLN A 75 -8.86 5.53 -13.09
CA GLN A 75 -10.02 6.14 -13.74
C GLN A 75 -9.66 7.48 -14.40
N SER A 76 -8.87 8.33 -13.73
CA SER A 76 -8.40 9.59 -14.30
C SER A 76 -7.45 9.40 -15.49
N ALA A 77 -6.78 8.26 -15.55
CA ALA A 77 -5.95 7.86 -16.68
C ALA A 77 -6.73 7.22 -17.84
N GLY A 78 -8.07 7.05 -17.69
CA GLY A 78 -8.97 6.53 -18.70
C GLY A 78 -9.16 5.01 -18.66
N VAL A 79 -8.72 4.34 -17.58
CA VAL A 79 -8.90 2.89 -17.43
C VAL A 79 -10.36 2.60 -17.07
N GLU A 80 -10.99 1.73 -17.81
CA GLU A 80 -12.38 1.29 -17.63
C GLU A 80 -12.53 0.45 -16.35
N ALA A 81 -13.73 0.50 -15.73
CA ALA A 81 -13.99 -0.11 -14.42
C ALA A 81 -13.66 -1.61 -14.37
N GLU A 82 -13.95 -2.34 -15.45
CA GLU A 82 -13.71 -3.79 -15.58
C GLU A 82 -12.22 -4.14 -15.60
N LEU A 83 -11.36 -3.19 -16.00
CA LEU A 83 -9.92 -3.37 -16.13
C LEU A 83 -9.13 -2.93 -14.89
N LEU A 84 -9.78 -2.30 -13.92
CA LEU A 84 -9.10 -1.82 -12.69
C LEU A 84 -8.41 -2.96 -11.93
N THR A 85 -9.11 -4.09 -11.73
CA THR A 85 -8.54 -5.23 -11.00
C THR A 85 -7.37 -5.90 -11.74
N PRO A 86 -7.48 -6.23 -13.06
CA PRO A 86 -6.34 -6.69 -13.82
C PRO A 86 -5.13 -5.75 -13.78
N VAL A 87 -5.35 -4.45 -13.99
CA VAL A 87 -4.27 -3.44 -13.97
C VAL A 87 -3.63 -3.35 -12.58
N LEU A 88 -4.42 -3.31 -11.48
CA LEU A 88 -3.89 -3.29 -10.11
C LEU A 88 -3.07 -4.56 -9.79
N SER A 89 -3.44 -5.71 -10.36
CA SER A 89 -2.66 -6.95 -10.22
C SER A 89 -1.30 -6.86 -10.92
N VAL A 90 -1.18 -6.08 -11.99
CA VAL A 90 0.11 -5.78 -12.64
C VAL A 90 0.91 -4.79 -11.79
N VAL A 91 0.24 -3.78 -11.21
CA VAL A 91 0.89 -2.80 -10.34
C VAL A 91 1.53 -3.46 -9.11
N ASP A 92 0.90 -4.45 -8.50
CA ASP A 92 1.50 -5.21 -7.38
C ASP A 92 2.83 -5.90 -7.75
N LYS A 93 3.06 -6.15 -9.03
CA LYS A 93 4.29 -6.77 -9.53
C LYS A 93 5.31 -5.77 -10.07
N PHE A 94 5.02 -4.47 -10.00
CA PHE A 94 5.76 -3.42 -10.68
C PHE A 94 7.25 -3.38 -10.35
N GLU A 95 7.61 -3.65 -9.09
CA GLU A 95 9.00 -3.71 -8.62
C GLU A 95 9.60 -5.12 -8.65
N LYS A 96 8.79 -6.14 -8.98
CA LYS A 96 9.15 -7.57 -8.85
C LYS A 96 9.53 -8.23 -10.16
N VAL A 97 9.22 -7.61 -11.31
CA VAL A 97 9.41 -8.20 -12.65
C VAL A 97 10.25 -7.28 -13.54
N SER A 98 10.79 -7.83 -14.63
CA SER A 98 11.52 -7.03 -15.63
C SER A 98 10.60 -6.04 -16.35
N GLN A 99 11.19 -5.03 -16.96
CA GLN A 99 10.42 -3.99 -17.68
C GLN A 99 9.70 -4.57 -18.90
N GLU A 100 10.28 -5.55 -19.57
CA GLU A 100 9.69 -6.26 -20.71
C GLU A 100 8.47 -7.06 -20.27
N ALA A 101 8.61 -7.86 -19.21
CA ALA A 101 7.50 -8.64 -18.65
C ALA A 101 6.37 -7.71 -18.14
N LEU A 102 6.71 -6.59 -17.50
CA LEU A 102 5.74 -5.59 -17.06
C LEU A 102 4.95 -5.01 -18.24
N SER A 103 5.64 -4.70 -19.34
CA SER A 103 5.01 -4.16 -20.55
C SER A 103 4.03 -5.16 -21.19
N GLU A 104 4.40 -6.44 -21.26
CA GLU A 104 3.53 -7.51 -21.77
C GLU A 104 2.31 -7.70 -20.87
N MET A 105 2.51 -7.84 -19.56
CA MET A 105 1.43 -7.98 -18.60
C MET A 105 0.46 -6.79 -18.62
N MET A 106 0.97 -5.57 -18.81
CA MET A 106 0.12 -4.39 -18.90
C MET A 106 -0.68 -4.34 -20.19
N LYS A 107 -0.10 -4.76 -21.33
CA LYS A 107 -0.83 -4.91 -22.60
C LYS A 107 -1.96 -5.93 -22.47
N ASP A 108 -1.69 -7.06 -21.84
CA ASP A 108 -2.71 -8.11 -21.62
C ASP A 108 -3.83 -7.60 -20.70
N ALA A 109 -3.47 -6.90 -19.61
CA ALA A 109 -4.44 -6.33 -18.67
C ALA A 109 -5.31 -5.23 -19.30
N LEU A 110 -4.82 -4.54 -20.33
CA LEU A 110 -5.54 -3.50 -21.08
C LEU A 110 -6.13 -4.02 -22.40
N ALA A 111 -6.23 -5.33 -22.60
CA ALA A 111 -6.76 -5.90 -23.83
C ALA A 111 -8.17 -5.36 -24.13
N GLY A 112 -8.35 -4.73 -25.29
CA GLY A 112 -9.61 -4.10 -25.69
C GLY A 112 -9.79 -2.65 -25.22
N SER A 113 -8.91 -2.10 -24.36
CA SER A 113 -8.92 -0.70 -23.97
C SER A 113 -8.29 0.21 -25.02
N ARG A 114 -8.66 1.51 -24.94
CA ARG A 114 -8.02 2.59 -25.71
C ARG A 114 -6.77 3.15 -25.03
N VAL A 115 -6.50 2.75 -23.80
CA VAL A 115 -5.36 3.24 -23.00
C VAL A 115 -4.08 2.63 -23.51
N ASN A 116 -3.07 3.46 -23.79
CA ASN A 116 -1.75 2.98 -24.18
C ASN A 116 -0.99 2.44 -22.96
N ALA A 117 -0.53 1.19 -23.05
CA ALA A 117 0.17 0.52 -21.93
C ALA A 117 1.47 1.22 -21.54
N GLY A 118 2.26 1.72 -22.50
CA GLY A 118 3.51 2.42 -22.24
C GLY A 118 3.30 3.75 -21.53
N ASP A 119 2.29 4.52 -21.96
CA ASP A 119 1.93 5.79 -21.34
C ASP A 119 1.42 5.57 -19.91
N LEU A 120 0.57 4.54 -19.70
CA LEU A 120 0.07 4.21 -18.39
C LEU A 120 1.21 3.78 -17.44
N ILE A 121 2.14 2.94 -17.89
CA ILE A 121 3.33 2.55 -17.11
C ILE A 121 4.14 3.80 -16.70
N SER A 122 4.31 4.76 -17.61
CA SER A 122 5.03 6.01 -17.32
C SER A 122 4.32 6.85 -16.28
N LYS A 123 2.99 6.97 -16.36
CA LYS A 123 2.15 7.65 -15.36
C LYS A 123 2.22 6.94 -14.00
N ILE A 124 2.12 5.61 -13.98
CA ILE A 124 2.25 4.80 -12.77
C ILE A 124 3.60 5.02 -12.09
N ARG A 125 4.72 5.04 -12.83
CA ARG A 125 6.05 5.32 -12.26
C ARG A 125 6.11 6.66 -11.55
N LYS A 126 5.53 7.69 -12.13
CA LYS A 126 5.45 9.02 -11.50
C LYS A 126 4.58 8.98 -10.26
N PHE A 127 3.43 8.30 -10.31
CA PHE A 127 2.51 8.18 -9.18
C PHE A 127 3.13 7.46 -7.99
N ILE A 128 3.77 6.31 -8.20
CA ILE A 128 4.44 5.57 -7.14
C ILE A 128 5.70 6.26 -6.60
N SER A 129 6.23 7.28 -7.27
CA SER A 129 7.38 8.05 -6.78
C SER A 129 7.01 9.14 -5.77
N ILE A 130 5.72 9.45 -5.63
CA ILE A 130 5.23 10.44 -4.66
C ILE A 130 5.40 9.88 -3.25
N ARG A 131 5.95 10.70 -2.35
CA ARG A 131 6.22 10.32 -0.94
C ARG A 131 5.58 11.25 0.07
N ASP A 132 5.02 12.35 -0.37
CA ASP A 132 4.32 13.30 0.47
C ASP A 132 2.89 13.51 -0.01
N VAL A 133 1.98 13.74 0.95
CA VAL A 133 0.54 13.82 0.67
C VAL A 133 0.17 15.11 -0.07
N ASP A 134 0.90 16.20 0.18
CA ASP A 134 0.60 17.48 -0.48
C ASP A 134 0.87 17.42 -1.99
N SER A 135 1.84 16.62 -2.40
CA SER A 135 2.16 16.37 -3.82
C SER A 135 1.20 15.41 -4.52
N MET A 136 0.38 14.65 -3.78
CA MET A 136 -0.52 13.64 -4.39
C MET A 136 -1.49 14.26 -5.39
N ARG A 137 -2.01 15.46 -5.11
CA ARG A 137 -2.97 16.14 -6.01
C ARG A 137 -2.40 16.40 -7.40
N SER A 138 -1.10 16.67 -7.49
CA SER A 138 -0.42 16.98 -8.75
C SER A 138 -0.34 15.81 -9.73
N ALA A 139 -0.57 14.59 -9.26
CA ALA A 139 -0.60 13.39 -10.11
C ALA A 139 -1.89 13.23 -10.92
N PHE A 140 -2.90 14.03 -10.58
CA PHE A 140 -4.22 13.96 -11.22
C PHE A 140 -4.44 15.12 -12.15
N PRO A 141 -5.08 14.92 -13.33
CA PRO A 141 -5.48 16.00 -14.18
C PRO A 141 -6.58 16.87 -13.52
N ASP A 142 -6.72 18.10 -13.95
CA ASP A 142 -7.81 18.96 -13.55
C ASP A 142 -9.12 18.48 -14.21
N SER A 143 -9.80 17.56 -13.55
CA SER A 143 -11.09 17.03 -13.96
C SER A 143 -12.16 17.45 -12.97
N VAL A 144 -13.22 18.04 -13.46
CA VAL A 144 -14.36 18.46 -12.63
C VAL A 144 -15.09 17.24 -12.05
N GLU A 145 -15.15 16.14 -12.80
CA GLU A 145 -15.93 14.94 -12.44
C GLU A 145 -15.28 14.14 -11.30
N LEU A 146 -13.98 13.96 -11.31
CA LEU A 146 -13.25 13.23 -10.29
C LEU A 146 -12.60 14.12 -9.23
N GLY A 147 -12.48 15.42 -9.51
CA GLY A 147 -11.77 16.38 -8.66
C GLY A 147 -12.22 16.34 -7.20
N CYS A 148 -13.54 16.46 -6.96
CA CYS A 148 -14.08 16.43 -5.60
C CYS A 148 -13.78 15.11 -4.87
N LYS A 149 -13.81 13.96 -5.56
CA LYS A 149 -13.50 12.66 -4.96
C LYS A 149 -12.01 12.53 -4.62
N ILE A 150 -11.16 13.06 -5.50
CA ILE A 150 -9.70 13.07 -5.30
C ILE A 150 -9.35 13.97 -4.11
N ASP A 151 -9.91 15.19 -4.07
CA ASP A 151 -9.66 16.15 -3.00
C ASP A 151 -10.16 15.62 -1.65
N ALA A 152 -11.35 14.98 -1.61
CA ALA A 152 -11.85 14.32 -0.42
C ALA A 152 -10.90 13.19 0.04
N ARG A 153 -10.42 12.35 -0.88
CA ARG A 153 -9.51 11.25 -0.51
C ARG A 153 -8.15 11.75 -0.02
N ILE A 154 -7.66 12.85 -0.56
CA ILE A 154 -6.44 13.51 -0.06
C ILE A 154 -6.68 14.13 1.33
N ALA A 155 -7.87 14.66 1.59
CA ALA A 155 -8.24 15.11 2.93
C ALA A 155 -8.26 13.97 3.94
N ASP A 156 -8.80 12.79 3.57
CA ASP A 156 -8.75 11.58 4.40
C ASP A 156 -7.31 11.19 4.76
N TRP A 157 -6.37 11.27 3.80
CA TRP A 157 -4.96 11.03 4.04
C TRP A 157 -4.37 11.98 5.08
N LYS A 158 -4.66 13.29 4.95
CA LYS A 158 -4.18 14.31 5.89
C LYS A 158 -4.75 14.08 7.29
N GLU A 159 -6.03 13.76 7.36
CA GLU A 159 -6.70 13.44 8.63
C GLU A 159 -6.08 12.20 9.28
N LEU A 160 -5.90 11.10 8.54
CA LEU A 160 -5.28 9.88 9.07
C LEU A 160 -3.87 10.15 9.62
N LEU A 161 -3.03 10.85 8.85
CA LEU A 161 -1.67 11.17 9.32
C LEU A 161 -1.67 12.06 10.55
N SER A 162 -2.58 13.04 10.63
CA SER A 162 -2.73 13.90 11.81
C SER A 162 -3.15 13.13 13.05
N ILE A 163 -4.08 12.17 12.90
CA ILE A 163 -4.49 11.29 14.00
C ILE A 163 -3.33 10.43 14.46
N LEU A 164 -2.61 9.77 13.53
CA LEU A 164 -1.46 8.91 13.84
C LEU A 164 -0.32 9.69 14.52
N ASP A 165 -0.09 10.93 14.11
CA ASP A 165 0.87 11.82 14.77
C ASP A 165 0.42 12.15 16.21
N SER A 166 -0.85 12.49 16.40
CA SER A 166 -1.45 12.74 17.71
C SER A 166 -1.41 11.52 18.63
N MET A 167 -1.47 10.30 18.08
CA MET A 167 -1.31 9.04 18.80
C MET A 167 0.17 8.71 19.10
N GLY A 168 1.12 9.53 18.67
CA GLY A 168 2.56 9.35 18.90
C GLY A 168 3.21 8.25 18.06
N VAL A 169 2.61 7.88 16.94
CA VAL A 169 3.13 6.86 16.00
C VAL A 169 3.50 7.42 14.63
N GLY A 170 3.37 8.73 14.42
CA GLY A 170 3.66 9.39 13.14
C GLY A 170 5.06 9.09 12.60
N ASP A 171 6.07 9.06 13.47
CA ASP A 171 7.45 8.73 13.09
C ASP A 171 7.63 7.32 12.49
N PHE A 172 6.68 6.43 12.69
CA PHE A 172 6.73 5.09 12.11
C PHE A 172 6.10 5.02 10.73
N ILE A 173 5.32 6.03 10.33
CA ILE A 173 4.53 6.00 9.10
C ILE A 173 5.32 6.56 7.93
N SER A 174 5.20 5.91 6.78
CA SER A 174 5.79 6.35 5.51
C SER A 174 4.76 6.21 4.40
N PRO A 175 4.21 7.30 3.86
CA PRO A 175 3.35 7.24 2.69
C PRO A 175 4.08 6.57 1.51
N ASP A 176 3.45 5.57 0.92
CA ASP A 176 4.02 4.81 -0.18
C ASP A 176 2.95 4.24 -1.11
N LEU A 177 2.71 4.95 -2.19
CA LEU A 177 1.74 4.53 -3.21
C LEU A 177 2.16 3.29 -3.99
N GLY A 178 3.40 2.80 -3.83
CA GLY A 178 3.84 1.50 -4.37
C GLY A 178 3.26 0.30 -3.63
N ILE A 179 2.68 0.49 -2.44
CA ILE A 179 1.97 -0.58 -1.72
C ILE A 179 0.58 -0.75 -2.33
N VAL A 180 0.48 -1.75 -3.22
CA VAL A 180 -0.78 -2.21 -3.81
C VAL A 180 -0.91 -3.70 -3.53
N ARG A 181 -1.91 -4.09 -2.79
CA ARG A 181 -2.20 -5.52 -2.58
C ARG A 181 -3.00 -6.07 -3.74
N GLY A 182 -2.54 -7.18 -4.33
CA GLY A 182 -3.18 -7.84 -5.47
C GLY A 182 -4.53 -8.49 -5.17
N LEU A 183 -4.99 -8.45 -3.92
CA LEU A 183 -6.26 -9.05 -3.51
C LEU A 183 -7.43 -8.08 -3.78
N ALA A 184 -8.38 -8.52 -4.59
CA ALA A 184 -9.48 -7.69 -5.09
C ALA A 184 -10.43 -7.16 -3.98
N TYR A 185 -10.46 -7.80 -2.82
CA TYR A 185 -11.36 -7.44 -1.71
C TYR A 185 -10.84 -6.33 -0.80
N TYR A 186 -9.57 -5.92 -0.93
CA TYR A 186 -9.07 -4.77 -0.17
C TYR A 186 -9.68 -3.47 -0.68
N THR A 187 -10.06 -2.59 0.24
CA THR A 187 -10.53 -1.23 0.00
C THR A 187 -9.85 -0.27 0.96
N GLY A 188 -9.84 1.02 0.65
CA GLY A 188 -9.30 2.04 1.55
C GLY A 188 -7.78 1.97 1.73
N PHE A 189 -7.35 2.28 2.93
CA PHE A 189 -5.94 2.26 3.29
C PHE A 189 -5.40 0.84 3.40
N VAL A 190 -4.17 0.64 2.94
CA VAL A 190 -3.42 -0.62 3.05
C VAL A 190 -2.03 -0.32 3.59
N PHE A 191 -1.52 -1.18 4.47
CA PHE A 191 -0.24 -0.94 5.10
C PHE A 191 0.56 -2.23 5.33
N GLU A 192 1.87 -2.07 5.38
CA GLU A 192 2.80 -3.16 5.65
C GLU A 192 3.97 -2.64 6.49
N ALA A 193 4.37 -3.41 7.50
CA ALA A 193 5.57 -3.12 8.26
C ALA A 193 6.82 -3.67 7.56
N PHE A 194 7.84 -2.82 7.41
CA PHE A 194 9.12 -3.18 6.81
C PHE A 194 10.25 -2.88 7.77
N ARG A 195 11.11 -3.86 7.95
CA ARG A 195 12.36 -3.64 8.68
C ARG A 195 13.30 -2.78 7.84
N LEU A 196 13.83 -1.73 8.46
CA LEU A 196 14.92 -0.96 7.89
C LEU A 196 16.20 -1.79 8.14
N SER A 197 16.85 -2.30 7.08
CA SER A 197 18.17 -2.87 7.23
C SER A 197 19.15 -1.77 7.65
N GLU A 198 20.10 -2.10 8.53
CA GLU A 198 21.23 -1.20 8.80
C GLU A 198 21.86 -0.76 7.45
N PRO A 199 22.30 0.52 7.34
CA PRO A 199 23.02 0.93 6.15
C PRO A 199 24.19 -0.01 5.99
N ALA A 200 24.17 -0.87 4.96
CA ALA A 200 25.35 -1.57 4.55
C ALA A 200 26.44 -0.52 4.39
N GLY A 201 27.63 -0.77 4.95
CA GLY A 201 28.76 0.14 4.89
C GLY A 201 28.96 0.69 3.47
N PRO A 202 29.90 1.56 3.14
CA PRO A 202 29.88 2.58 2.07
C PRO A 202 29.48 2.17 0.64
N ARG A 203 28.82 1.04 0.44
CA ARG A 203 28.29 0.53 -0.85
C ARG A 203 26.84 0.02 -0.81
N GLY A 204 26.03 0.29 0.21
CA GLY A 204 24.73 -0.35 0.36
C GLY A 204 23.51 0.53 0.11
N ARG A 205 22.66 0.14 -0.86
CA ARG A 205 21.25 0.55 -0.88
C ARG A 205 20.57 0.03 0.40
N ARG A 206 19.75 0.85 1.05
CA ARG A 206 18.87 0.37 2.12
C ARG A 206 17.94 -0.70 1.56
N GLU A 207 18.15 -1.94 1.91
CA GLU A 207 17.18 -3.00 1.65
C GLU A 207 16.05 -2.89 2.67
N VAL A 208 14.83 -2.75 2.17
CA VAL A 208 13.62 -2.81 2.98
C VAL A 208 13.13 -4.25 2.93
N ARG A 209 13.03 -4.93 4.07
CA ARG A 209 12.53 -6.32 4.17
C ARG A 209 11.16 -6.30 4.84
N GLN A 210 10.21 -7.00 4.22
CA GLN A 210 8.88 -7.20 4.80
C GLN A 210 9.00 -7.98 6.12
N LEU A 211 8.38 -7.47 7.18
CA LEU A 211 8.17 -8.20 8.41
C LEU A 211 6.94 -9.09 8.20
N GLY A 212 7.15 -10.38 8.05
CA GLY A 212 6.12 -11.38 7.87
C GLY A 212 5.79 -12.10 9.17
#